data_dfc181f2599e35ee0fae06e7d5115b21
#
_entry.id   dfc181f2599e35ee0fae06e7d5115b21
#
_cell.length_a   1.000
_cell.length_b   1.000
_cell.length_c   1.000
_cell.angle_alpha   90.00
_cell.angle_beta   90.00
_cell.angle_gamma   90.00
#
_symmetry.space_group_name_H-M   'P 1'
#
loop_
_entity.id
_entity.type
_entity.pdbx_description
1 polymer ?
#
loop_
_entity_poly.entity_id
_entity_poly.type
_entity_poly.pdbx_seq_one_letter_code
_entity_poly.pdbx_strand_id
1 'polypeptide(L)'
;MNFENLWPTTIGSGKFDSFELSQYILVNYDMNNVKGDDGQYNIFKDHSPLMQKFQNAVYECFNSYLKETIGKQISDWNNHEMKGWITGHGKDYSMTIHNHSGAHLSGVFYVMAEDQKSGGDIVLSDPRSNANRGYDEWFDPMFARKHHQPETGDYMIFPSFTYHHVNPYYSNLRICIPVDLYLYRG
;
A
#
# COMPACT_ATOMS: atom_id res chain seq x y z
N MET A 1 18.48 15.45 28.74
CA MET A 1 17.82 15.98 27.52
C MET A 1 16.60 15.12 27.29
N ASN A 2 15.42 15.72 27.08
CA ASN A 2 14.19 14.98 26.77
C ASN A 2 13.98 15.07 25.26
N PHE A 3 13.49 13.97 24.65
CA PHE A 3 13.20 13.89 23.22
C PHE A 3 11.72 13.63 23.03
N GLU A 4 11.09 14.35 22.12
CA GLU A 4 9.71 14.13 21.70
C GLU A 4 9.66 13.97 20.17
N ASN A 5 8.91 12.97 19.70
CA ASN A 5 8.63 12.81 18.29
C ASN A 5 7.36 13.60 17.94
N LEU A 6 7.54 14.75 17.30
CA LEU A 6 6.43 15.58 16.84
C LEU A 6 6.05 15.20 15.40
N TRP A 7 4.75 14.85 15.21
CA TRP A 7 4.15 14.53 13.90
C TRP A 7 4.87 13.39 13.13
N PRO A 8 5.10 12.24 13.78
CA PRO A 8 5.68 11.11 13.07
C PRO A 8 4.73 10.62 11.97
N THR A 9 5.28 10.27 10.82
CA THR A 9 4.57 9.52 9.80
C THR A 9 4.85 8.04 10.02
N THR A 10 3.89 7.34 10.59
CA THR A 10 4.04 5.91 10.90
C THR A 10 3.75 5.07 9.67
N ILE A 11 4.63 4.14 9.35
CA ILE A 11 4.45 3.14 8.28
C ILE A 11 4.37 1.77 8.95
N GLY A 12 3.26 1.06 8.73
CA GLY A 12 3.11 -0.35 9.08
C GLY A 12 3.58 -1.24 7.94
N SER A 13 4.26 -2.32 8.23
CA SER A 13 4.64 -3.31 7.22
C SER A 13 4.65 -4.72 7.81
N GLY A 14 4.49 -5.71 6.95
CA GLY A 14 4.52 -7.11 7.34
C GLY A 14 4.47 -8.04 6.14
N LYS A 15 4.21 -9.32 6.41
CA LYS A 15 4.09 -10.36 5.37
C LYS A 15 2.78 -11.13 5.53
N PHE A 16 2.27 -11.63 4.40
CA PHE A 16 1.14 -12.54 4.33
C PHE A 16 1.43 -13.68 3.34
N ASP A 17 0.76 -14.80 3.52
CA ASP A 17 0.83 -15.90 2.55
C ASP A 17 -0.01 -15.56 1.32
N SER A 18 0.66 -15.32 0.21
CA SER A 18 0.04 -14.91 -1.06
C SER A 18 -0.03 -16.02 -2.11
N PHE A 19 0.47 -17.22 -1.82
CA PHE A 19 0.60 -18.26 -2.84
C PHE A 19 -0.74 -18.65 -3.48
N GLU A 20 -1.73 -19.07 -2.68
CA GLU A 20 -3.05 -19.44 -3.19
C GLU A 20 -3.75 -18.25 -3.88
N LEU A 21 -3.59 -17.05 -3.31
CA LEU A 21 -4.17 -15.82 -3.87
C LEU A 21 -3.57 -15.48 -5.24
N SER A 22 -2.26 -15.64 -5.41
CA SER A 22 -1.60 -15.40 -6.70
C SER A 22 -2.11 -16.34 -7.80
N GLN A 23 -2.25 -17.63 -7.49
CA GLN A 23 -2.81 -18.61 -8.42
C GLN A 23 -4.26 -18.29 -8.79
N TYR A 24 -5.07 -17.92 -7.81
CA TYR A 24 -6.45 -17.52 -8.01
C TYR A 24 -6.57 -16.31 -8.94
N ILE A 25 -5.76 -15.27 -8.70
CA ILE A 25 -5.75 -14.05 -9.51
C ILE A 25 -5.34 -14.35 -10.95
N LEU A 26 -4.28 -15.12 -11.16
CA LEU A 26 -3.80 -15.46 -12.50
C LEU A 26 -4.81 -16.28 -13.33
N VAL A 27 -5.70 -17.04 -12.68
CA VAL A 27 -6.73 -17.82 -13.35
C VAL A 27 -8.00 -17.02 -13.63
N ASN A 28 -8.40 -16.11 -12.73
CA ASN A 28 -9.71 -15.49 -12.77
C ASN A 28 -9.71 -14.03 -13.27
N TYR A 29 -8.52 -13.41 -13.41
CA TYR A 29 -8.39 -12.02 -13.83
C TYR A 29 -7.44 -11.90 -15.02
N ASP A 30 -7.79 -11.06 -15.99
CA ASP A 30 -6.92 -10.79 -17.16
C ASP A 30 -5.85 -9.75 -16.81
N MET A 31 -4.66 -10.21 -16.48
CA MET A 31 -3.54 -9.35 -16.10
C MET A 31 -3.00 -8.45 -17.24
N ASN A 32 -3.38 -8.71 -18.49
CA ASN A 32 -3.00 -7.83 -19.61
C ASN A 32 -3.91 -6.59 -19.72
N ASN A 33 -5.11 -6.66 -19.15
CA ASN A 33 -6.12 -5.60 -19.18
C ASN A 33 -6.41 -4.99 -17.80
N VAL A 34 -5.57 -5.26 -16.81
CA VAL A 34 -5.71 -4.67 -15.47
C VAL A 34 -5.38 -3.18 -15.55
N LYS A 35 -6.40 -2.36 -15.34
CA LYS A 35 -6.28 -0.90 -15.32
C LYS A 35 -6.75 -0.40 -13.97
N GLY A 36 -5.83 -0.05 -13.11
CA GLY A 36 -6.05 0.68 -11.87
C GLY A 36 -7.44 0.55 -11.23
N ASP A 37 -8.02 1.66 -10.86
CA ASP A 37 -9.27 1.77 -10.10
C ASP A 37 -10.55 1.92 -10.97
N ASP A 38 -10.55 1.45 -12.21
CA ASP A 38 -11.73 1.50 -13.09
C ASP A 38 -12.95 0.69 -12.57
N GLY A 39 -12.78 0.06 -11.42
CA GLY A 39 -13.81 -0.71 -10.72
C GLY A 39 -14.00 -2.12 -11.25
N GLN A 40 -13.35 -2.49 -12.36
CA GLN A 40 -13.52 -3.79 -12.99
C GLN A 40 -13.00 -4.91 -12.09
N TYR A 41 -11.90 -4.68 -11.38
CA TYR A 41 -11.23 -5.67 -10.54
C TYR A 41 -11.23 -5.30 -9.06
N ASN A 42 -12.31 -4.67 -8.60
CA ASN A 42 -12.47 -4.35 -7.20
C ASN A 42 -12.62 -5.62 -6.36
N ILE A 43 -11.64 -5.87 -5.51
CA ILE A 43 -11.57 -7.09 -4.67
C ILE A 43 -12.79 -7.26 -3.76
N PHE A 44 -13.43 -6.17 -3.32
CA PHE A 44 -14.61 -6.22 -2.44
C PHE A 44 -15.88 -6.60 -3.17
N LYS A 45 -15.84 -6.75 -4.49
CA LYS A 45 -16.92 -7.33 -5.31
C LYS A 45 -16.74 -8.82 -5.59
N ASP A 46 -15.59 -9.37 -5.27
CA ASP A 46 -15.32 -10.81 -5.40
C ASP A 46 -15.66 -11.51 -4.08
N HIS A 47 -16.71 -12.33 -4.13
CA HIS A 47 -17.23 -13.07 -2.97
C HIS A 47 -16.72 -14.51 -2.91
N SER A 48 -15.69 -14.87 -3.67
CA SER A 48 -15.06 -16.17 -3.55
C SER A 48 -14.48 -16.38 -2.14
N PRO A 49 -14.46 -17.61 -1.60
CA PRO A 49 -13.98 -17.86 -0.25
C PRO A 49 -12.53 -17.40 -0.03
N LEU A 50 -11.69 -17.54 -1.06
CA LEU A 50 -10.29 -17.14 -0.98
C LEU A 50 -10.14 -15.61 -0.93
N MET A 51 -10.89 -14.90 -1.79
CA MET A 51 -10.85 -13.43 -1.76
C MET A 51 -11.45 -12.88 -0.47
N GLN A 52 -12.53 -13.48 0.06
CA GLN A 52 -13.06 -13.09 1.38
C GLN A 52 -12.05 -13.32 2.51
N LYS A 53 -11.30 -14.43 2.48
CA LYS A 53 -10.20 -14.66 3.44
C LYS A 53 -9.15 -13.56 3.37
N PHE A 54 -8.78 -13.14 2.17
CA PHE A 54 -7.85 -12.03 1.95
C PHE A 54 -8.42 -10.69 2.42
N GLN A 55 -9.68 -10.37 2.07
CA GLN A 55 -10.36 -9.16 2.53
C GLN A 55 -10.38 -9.05 4.07
N ASN A 56 -10.64 -10.16 4.76
CA ASN A 56 -10.60 -10.20 6.22
C ASN A 56 -9.19 -9.97 6.76
N ALA A 57 -8.16 -10.55 6.13
CA ALA A 57 -6.77 -10.30 6.51
C ALA A 57 -6.37 -8.82 6.31
N VAL A 58 -6.79 -8.22 5.22
CA VAL A 58 -6.61 -6.78 4.97
C VAL A 58 -7.27 -5.94 6.07
N TYR A 59 -8.52 -6.25 6.41
CA TYR A 59 -9.25 -5.57 7.49
C TYR A 59 -8.47 -5.62 8.82
N GLU A 60 -7.96 -6.79 9.19
CA GLU A 60 -7.16 -6.97 10.42
C GLU A 60 -5.81 -6.23 10.36
N CYS A 61 -5.18 -6.11 9.20
CA CYS A 61 -3.98 -5.31 9.04
C CYS A 61 -4.24 -3.82 9.33
N PHE A 62 -5.33 -3.26 8.79
CA PHE A 62 -5.73 -1.87 9.08
C PHE A 62 -6.15 -1.69 10.54
N ASN A 63 -6.85 -2.65 11.14
CA ASN A 63 -7.18 -2.64 12.57
C ASN A 63 -5.91 -2.60 13.43
N SER A 64 -4.95 -3.46 13.13
CA SER A 64 -3.68 -3.49 13.85
C SER A 64 -2.94 -2.18 13.74
N TYR A 65 -2.88 -1.59 12.54
CA TYR A 65 -2.27 -0.28 12.34
C TYR A 65 -2.94 0.81 13.20
N LEU A 66 -4.27 0.91 13.17
CA LEU A 66 -5.02 1.88 13.96
C LEU A 66 -4.82 1.68 15.47
N LYS A 67 -4.80 0.43 15.91
CA LYS A 67 -4.60 0.09 17.32
C LYS A 67 -3.22 0.53 17.80
N GLU A 68 -2.17 0.25 17.04
CA GLU A 68 -0.80 0.60 17.39
C GLU A 68 -0.51 2.11 17.30
N THR A 69 -1.16 2.82 16.37
CA THR A 69 -0.88 4.24 16.12
C THR A 69 -1.72 5.19 16.95
N ILE A 70 -3.00 4.88 17.14
CA ILE A 70 -3.96 5.77 17.81
C ILE A 70 -4.85 5.08 18.87
N GLY A 71 -4.61 3.81 19.17
CA GLY A 71 -5.37 3.05 20.18
C GLY A 71 -6.83 2.79 19.81
N LYS A 72 -7.15 2.76 18.52
CA LYS A 72 -8.52 2.58 17.99
C LYS A 72 -8.58 1.43 16.99
N GLN A 73 -9.80 1.01 16.65
CA GLN A 73 -10.06 0.01 15.62
C GLN A 73 -11.20 0.49 14.71
N ILE A 74 -11.37 -0.11 13.53
CA ILE A 74 -12.33 0.36 12.51
C ILE A 74 -13.76 0.48 13.07
N SER A 75 -14.16 -0.41 13.97
CA SER A 75 -15.50 -0.37 14.62
C SER A 75 -15.71 0.81 15.58
N ASP A 76 -14.69 1.60 15.89
CA ASP A 76 -14.84 2.83 16.68
C ASP A 76 -15.38 4.02 15.86
N TRP A 77 -15.56 3.84 14.57
CA TRP A 77 -16.21 4.80 13.68
C TRP A 77 -17.63 4.34 13.33
N ASN A 78 -18.52 5.30 13.09
CA ASN A 78 -19.93 5.03 12.78
C ASN A 78 -20.10 4.26 11.47
N ASN A 79 -19.22 4.50 10.51
CA ASN A 79 -19.20 3.79 9.24
C ASN A 79 -17.76 3.78 8.67
N HIS A 80 -17.47 2.82 7.80
CA HIS A 80 -16.24 2.73 7.05
C HIS A 80 -16.50 2.20 5.65
N GLU A 81 -15.59 2.50 4.75
CA GLU A 81 -15.55 1.94 3.40
C GLU A 81 -14.12 1.50 3.10
N MET A 82 -13.98 0.37 2.43
CA MET A 82 -12.71 -0.06 1.86
C MET A 82 -12.84 -0.17 0.35
N LYS A 83 -11.86 0.40 -0.36
CA LYS A 83 -11.71 0.24 -1.81
C LYS A 83 -10.38 -0.44 -2.08
N GLY A 84 -10.39 -1.48 -2.87
CA GLY A 84 -9.18 -2.19 -3.24
C GLY A 84 -9.30 -2.76 -4.64
N TRP A 85 -8.20 -2.76 -5.37
CA TRP A 85 -8.18 -3.18 -6.77
C TRP A 85 -6.92 -3.99 -7.09
N ILE A 86 -7.06 -4.94 -8.00
CA ILE A 86 -5.94 -5.74 -8.47
C ILE A 86 -5.23 -4.96 -9.57
N THR A 87 -3.90 -4.85 -9.47
CA THR A 87 -3.06 -4.26 -10.51
C THR A 87 -1.99 -5.25 -10.96
N GLY A 88 -1.83 -5.39 -12.27
CA GLY A 88 -0.72 -6.11 -12.89
C GLY A 88 0.24 -5.13 -13.54
N HIS A 89 1.51 -5.23 -13.22
CA HIS A 89 2.55 -4.35 -13.74
C HIS A 89 3.59 -5.17 -14.49
N GLY A 90 3.81 -4.84 -15.75
CA GLY A 90 4.85 -5.44 -16.58
C GLY A 90 6.13 -4.61 -16.60
N LYS A 91 7.04 -5.03 -17.48
CA LYS A 91 8.31 -4.36 -17.73
C LYS A 91 8.11 -2.87 -18.08
N ASP A 92 9.01 -2.05 -17.56
CA ASP A 92 9.06 -0.59 -17.74
C ASP A 92 7.91 0.19 -17.09
N TYR A 93 7.04 -0.50 -16.32
CA TYR A 93 6.02 0.18 -15.54
C TYR A 93 6.64 1.05 -14.45
N SER A 94 6.13 2.25 -14.33
CA SER A 94 6.42 3.17 -13.22
C SER A 94 5.15 3.94 -12.88
N MET A 95 5.08 4.47 -11.67
CA MET A 95 3.98 5.35 -11.27
C MET A 95 4.51 6.69 -10.80
N THR A 96 3.93 7.75 -11.32
CA THR A 96 4.27 9.12 -10.94
C THR A 96 3.89 9.40 -9.49
N ILE A 97 4.49 10.42 -8.90
CA ILE A 97 4.23 10.83 -7.52
C ILE A 97 2.75 11.23 -7.35
N HIS A 98 2.10 10.65 -6.35
CA HIS A 98 0.69 10.87 -6.02
C HIS A 98 0.42 10.58 -4.54
N ASN A 99 -0.79 10.86 -4.09
CA ASN A 99 -1.37 10.43 -2.82
C ASN A 99 -2.83 10.01 -3.05
N HIS A 100 -3.47 9.44 -2.04
CA HIS A 100 -4.85 8.97 -2.15
C HIS A 100 -5.80 9.94 -1.45
N SER A 101 -6.26 10.94 -2.21
CA SER A 101 -7.16 11.98 -1.70
C SER A 101 -8.47 11.41 -1.16
N GLY A 102 -8.85 11.85 0.03
CA GLY A 102 -10.10 11.46 0.69
C GLY A 102 -10.04 10.19 1.52
N ALA A 103 -9.09 9.29 1.29
CA ALA A 103 -8.86 8.16 2.17
C ALA A 103 -8.11 8.57 3.44
N HIS A 104 -8.21 7.78 4.50
CA HIS A 104 -7.51 7.99 5.76
C HIS A 104 -6.21 7.19 5.81
N LEU A 105 -6.27 5.93 5.41
CA LEU A 105 -5.13 5.05 5.30
C LEU A 105 -5.12 4.40 3.92
N SER A 106 -3.93 4.20 3.39
CA SER A 106 -3.68 3.42 2.19
C SER A 106 -2.77 2.26 2.51
N GLY A 107 -2.98 1.14 1.84
CA GLY A 107 -2.12 -0.02 1.93
C GLY A 107 -1.81 -0.57 0.55
N VAL A 108 -0.70 -1.27 0.41
CA VAL A 108 -0.37 -2.04 -0.78
C VAL A 108 0.08 -3.43 -0.38
N PHE A 109 -0.52 -4.43 -1.01
CA PHE A 109 -0.26 -5.85 -0.76
C PHE A 109 0.35 -6.45 -2.02
N TYR A 110 1.60 -6.94 -1.92
CA TYR A 110 2.34 -7.49 -3.04
C TYR A 110 2.08 -9.00 -3.15
N VAL A 111 1.09 -9.35 -3.95
CA VAL A 111 0.66 -10.75 -4.14
C VAL A 111 1.73 -11.55 -4.87
N MET A 112 2.37 -10.92 -5.86
CA MET A 112 3.48 -11.50 -6.60
C MET A 112 4.45 -10.37 -6.96
N ALA A 113 5.69 -10.51 -6.54
CA ALA A 113 6.81 -9.67 -6.92
C ALA A 113 8.00 -10.57 -7.23
N GLU A 114 8.81 -10.18 -8.19
CA GLU A 114 10.04 -10.89 -8.48
C GLU A 114 11.17 -10.41 -7.54
N ASP A 115 12.38 -10.88 -7.77
CA ASP A 115 13.52 -10.63 -6.89
C ASP A 115 13.89 -9.14 -6.77
N GLN A 116 14.73 -8.83 -5.80
CA GLN A 116 15.17 -7.47 -5.48
C GLN A 116 15.88 -6.71 -6.61
N LYS A 117 16.25 -7.38 -7.70
CA LYS A 117 16.91 -6.75 -8.86
C LYS A 117 15.92 -6.26 -9.91
N SER A 118 14.64 -6.54 -9.72
CA SER A 118 13.58 -6.23 -10.69
C SER A 118 13.18 -4.74 -10.70
N GLY A 119 13.72 -3.90 -9.82
CA GLY A 119 13.28 -2.51 -9.67
C GLY A 119 11.86 -2.43 -9.10
N GLY A 120 11.16 -1.32 -9.38
CA GLY A 120 9.79 -1.16 -8.97
C GLY A 120 9.61 -0.90 -7.48
N ASP A 121 10.64 -0.41 -6.81
CA ASP A 121 10.53 0.01 -5.41
C ASP A 121 9.49 1.13 -5.25
N ILE A 122 8.70 1.04 -4.20
CA ILE A 122 7.85 2.15 -3.77
C ILE A 122 8.68 3.13 -2.94
N VAL A 123 8.57 4.40 -3.28
CA VAL A 123 9.28 5.48 -2.61
C VAL A 123 8.28 6.39 -1.94
N LEU A 124 8.29 6.40 -0.60
CA LEU A 124 7.49 7.30 0.22
C LEU A 124 8.27 8.60 0.45
N SER A 125 7.62 9.73 0.24
CA SER A 125 8.19 11.05 0.47
C SER A 125 7.78 11.59 1.83
N ASP A 126 8.69 12.29 2.52
CA ASP A 126 8.37 12.99 3.76
C ASP A 126 7.22 14.00 3.49
N PRO A 127 6.08 13.87 4.21
CA PRO A 127 4.92 14.72 3.96
C PRO A 127 5.06 16.16 4.45
N ARG A 128 6.09 16.46 5.25
CA ARG A 128 6.35 17.81 5.72
C ARG A 128 6.81 18.69 4.57
N SER A 129 6.17 19.83 4.39
CA SER A 129 6.58 20.80 3.36
C SER A 129 8.05 21.20 3.59
N ASN A 130 8.82 21.18 2.52
CA ASN A 130 10.25 21.51 2.51
C ASN A 130 11.20 20.50 3.18
N ALA A 131 10.74 19.38 3.73
CA ALA A 131 11.63 18.39 4.34
C ALA A 131 12.68 17.83 3.38
N ASN A 132 12.34 17.76 2.08
CA ASN A 132 13.24 17.26 1.04
C ASN A 132 13.90 18.39 0.21
N ARG A 133 13.86 19.62 0.69
CA ARG A 133 14.26 20.80 -0.09
C ARG A 133 15.74 21.11 0.08
N GLY A 134 16.55 20.87 -0.97
CA GLY A 134 17.83 21.53 -1.19
C GLY A 134 18.86 21.42 -0.07
N TYR A 135 18.87 20.35 0.68
CA TYR A 135 19.91 20.09 1.65
C TYR A 135 21.14 19.51 0.95
N ASP A 136 22.31 20.05 1.24
CA ASP A 136 23.59 19.57 0.72
C ASP A 136 23.97 18.21 1.29
N GLU A 137 23.50 17.93 2.51
CA GLU A 137 23.67 16.63 3.18
C GLU A 137 22.32 16.04 3.58
N TRP A 138 22.24 14.72 3.54
CA TRP A 138 21.08 13.95 3.92
C TRP A 138 21.20 13.43 5.34
N PHE A 139 20.23 13.76 6.16
CA PHE A 139 20.11 13.27 7.52
C PHE A 139 19.05 12.18 7.58
N ASP A 140 19.41 10.95 7.20
CA ASP A 140 18.54 9.80 7.43
C ASP A 140 18.39 9.53 8.94
N PRO A 141 17.17 9.35 9.45
CA PRO A 141 15.86 9.32 8.78
C PRO A 141 15.13 10.68 8.75
N MET A 142 15.78 11.80 9.00
CA MET A 142 15.11 13.08 9.23
C MET A 142 14.55 13.73 7.96
N PHE A 143 15.21 13.53 6.81
CA PHE A 143 14.89 14.17 5.54
C PHE A 143 14.84 13.19 4.37
N ALA A 144 14.91 11.90 4.65
CA ALA A 144 15.02 10.89 3.63
C ALA A 144 13.68 10.53 3.00
N ARG A 145 13.77 10.07 1.78
CA ARG A 145 12.75 9.24 1.18
C ARG A 145 12.89 7.82 1.71
N LYS A 146 11.78 7.19 2.02
CA LYS A 146 11.77 5.77 2.36
C LYS A 146 11.59 4.95 1.09
N HIS A 147 12.62 4.22 0.72
CA HIS A 147 12.56 3.22 -0.34
C HIS A 147 12.19 1.87 0.25
N HIS A 148 11.27 1.18 -0.38
CA HIS A 148 10.95 -0.20 -0.08
C HIS A 148 10.90 -1.01 -1.37
N GLN A 149 11.83 -1.96 -1.48
CA GLN A 149 11.83 -2.95 -2.56
C GLN A 149 10.89 -4.09 -2.15
N PRO A 150 9.75 -4.25 -2.82
CA PRO A 150 8.78 -5.25 -2.41
C PRO A 150 9.22 -6.66 -2.78
N GLU A 151 8.90 -7.61 -1.90
CA GLU A 151 8.97 -9.05 -2.13
C GLU A 151 7.54 -9.63 -2.19
N THR A 152 7.40 -10.81 -2.77
CA THR A 152 6.14 -11.56 -2.74
C THR A 152 5.68 -11.78 -1.29
N GLY A 153 4.43 -11.45 -1.02
CA GLY A 153 3.83 -11.53 0.31
C GLY A 153 4.07 -10.31 1.20
N ASP A 154 4.83 -9.30 0.77
CA ASP A 154 4.95 -8.06 1.53
C ASP A 154 3.65 -7.26 1.54
N TYR A 155 3.43 -6.51 2.61
CA TYR A 155 2.47 -5.42 2.61
C TYR A 155 3.00 -4.19 3.36
N MET A 156 2.44 -3.05 3.01
CA MET A 156 2.73 -1.77 3.66
C MET A 156 1.43 -0.99 3.85
N ILE A 157 1.27 -0.33 5.01
CA ILE A 157 0.14 0.56 5.34
C ILE A 157 0.71 1.90 5.79
N PHE A 158 0.14 2.99 5.29
CA PHE A 158 0.57 4.35 5.59
C PHE A 158 -0.61 5.33 5.52
N PRO A 159 -0.48 6.52 6.14
CA PRO A 159 -1.48 7.59 5.99
C PRO A 159 -1.62 8.00 4.54
N SER A 160 -2.85 8.08 4.04
CA SER A 160 -3.15 8.32 2.61
C SER A 160 -2.63 9.64 2.08
N PHE A 161 -2.35 10.63 2.95
CA PHE A 161 -1.73 11.89 2.56
C PHE A 161 -0.25 11.76 2.16
N THR A 162 0.39 10.62 2.44
CA THR A 162 1.82 10.39 2.13
C THR A 162 2.01 10.30 0.63
N TYR A 163 2.74 11.26 0.06
CA TYR A 163 3.12 11.20 -1.34
C TYR A 163 4.07 10.05 -1.60
N HIS A 164 3.79 9.30 -2.66
CA HIS A 164 4.61 8.18 -3.06
C HIS A 164 4.61 8.01 -4.58
N HIS A 165 5.62 7.30 -5.05
CA HIS A 165 5.74 6.91 -6.46
C HIS A 165 6.34 5.50 -6.55
N VAL A 166 6.31 4.91 -7.73
CA VAL A 166 6.93 3.61 -7.98
C VAL A 166 8.00 3.80 -9.06
N ASN A 167 9.22 3.41 -8.74
CA ASN A 167 10.33 3.42 -9.68
C ASN A 167 10.13 2.39 -10.80
N PRO A 168 10.81 2.52 -11.96
CA PRO A 168 10.66 1.59 -13.06
C PRO A 168 10.86 0.13 -12.64
N TYR A 169 9.95 -0.73 -13.07
CA TYR A 169 9.99 -2.17 -12.89
C TYR A 169 10.57 -2.84 -14.12
N TYR A 170 11.53 -3.74 -13.96
CA TYR A 170 12.30 -4.28 -15.08
C TYR A 170 12.04 -5.76 -15.37
N SER A 171 11.09 -6.38 -14.70
CA SER A 171 10.75 -7.77 -14.89
C SER A 171 9.36 -7.98 -15.51
N ASN A 172 8.91 -9.25 -15.63
CA ASN A 172 7.79 -9.57 -16.49
C ASN A 172 6.43 -9.24 -15.91
N LEU A 173 6.15 -9.64 -14.67
CA LEU A 173 4.85 -9.42 -14.06
C LEU A 173 4.97 -9.26 -12.55
N ARG A 174 4.40 -8.18 -12.05
CA ARG A 174 4.13 -7.97 -10.62
C ARG A 174 2.64 -7.79 -10.43
N ILE A 175 2.08 -8.45 -9.42
CA ILE A 175 0.68 -8.31 -9.01
C ILE A 175 0.66 -7.68 -7.63
N CYS A 176 -0.01 -6.55 -7.50
CA CYS A 176 -0.28 -5.95 -6.19
C CYS A 176 -1.74 -5.53 -6.07
N ILE A 177 -2.18 -5.37 -4.83
CA ILE A 177 -3.52 -4.93 -4.47
C ILE A 177 -3.38 -3.70 -3.60
N PRO A 178 -3.49 -2.48 -4.17
CA PRO A 178 -3.72 -1.28 -3.38
C PRO A 178 -5.09 -1.34 -2.69
N VAL A 179 -5.15 -0.83 -1.45
CA VAL A 179 -6.40 -0.74 -0.68
C VAL A 179 -6.43 0.58 0.07
N ASP A 180 -7.55 1.28 -0.03
CA ASP A 180 -7.85 2.51 0.70
C ASP A 180 -8.92 2.29 1.76
N LEU A 181 -8.70 2.84 2.95
CA LEU A 181 -9.65 2.84 4.06
C LEU A 181 -10.21 4.25 4.28
N TYR A 182 -11.51 4.36 4.25
CA TYR A 182 -12.28 5.56 4.56
C TYR A 182 -13.03 5.36 5.89
N LEU A 183 -12.91 6.32 6.81
CA LEU A 183 -13.51 6.27 8.14
C LEU A 183 -14.44 7.46 8.32
N TYR A 184 -15.68 7.22 8.70
CA TYR A 184 -16.68 8.27 8.83
C TYR A 184 -17.16 8.40 10.27
N ARG A 185 -17.23 9.65 10.75
CA ARG A 185 -17.97 10.01 11.96
C ARG A 185 -19.35 10.50 11.53
N GLY A 186 -20.39 10.02 12.19
CA GLY A 186 -21.74 10.55 12.06
C GLY A 186 -21.87 11.93 12.68
#